data_c42837e8a2bdcc180a0df7ff0e05a534
#
_entry.id   c42837e8a2bdcc180a0df7ff0e05a534
#
_cell.length_a   1.000
_cell.length_b   1.000
_cell.length_c   1.000
_cell.angle_alpha   90.00
_cell.angle_beta   90.00
_cell.angle_gamma   90.00
#
_symmetry.space_group_name_H-M   'P 1'
#
loop_
_entity.id
_entity.type
_entity.pdbx_description
1 polymer ?
#
loop_
_entity_poly.entity_id
_entity_poly.type
_entity_poly.pdbx_seq_one_letter_code
_entity_poly.pdbx_strand_id
1 'polypeptide(L)'
;MNDNKRIIKQLNTMVLLTIIIQFFILIKNAIVAFYFGVSAELDAFNLANRISTFIYSFIGAGISTVIIPYLKDRINKKAIDVFISVVYTVSLILLVIMIFFRENIMIIAGGSNDNYFISLAANLFIFTTLTGFVNSLIQLVKAILEFKDRFNIQKIIVLLTTILLVIMLWTGDNNIYYYALVLLFTALISVLIHVLLLKKSSFKYSLSYDMKDQNFKEMMRLFFPTLLSTGVYQIALLIDTLIAARLPTGSISILNYSNTVISMINLLLLGNITSFVYPKLVKKINNQERQRSLVDYLLLVNIIMCLIIILFYSSGLEAISILFERGEFTSDNTFIVFIIALILTISLPTNASRDLLYRYFYMNKDTFTPFMNSIMISVINIVISLVLSIYIGLYGVVIGTVLASYISLFFISFRFKRKFPLYFNLKGFLFENGKIIIITILSLIASTIFKKTIIIENNYFGLITYALFSLTIFILLLKVLRSRIFKINL
;
A
#
# COMPACT_ATOMS: atom_id res chain seq x y z
N MET A 1 16.35 32.03 -1.92
CA MET A 1 14.92 32.15 -1.51
C MET A 1 13.93 31.63 -2.56
N ASN A 2 14.23 31.72 -3.85
CA ASN A 2 13.34 31.21 -4.93
C ASN A 2 13.26 29.68 -5.02
N ASP A 3 14.35 28.94 -4.80
CA ASP A 3 14.36 27.47 -4.93
C ASP A 3 13.49 26.78 -3.87
N ASN A 4 13.51 27.23 -2.63
CA ASN A 4 12.65 26.66 -1.57
C ASN A 4 11.15 26.87 -1.87
N LYS A 5 10.77 28.03 -2.40
CA LYS A 5 9.36 28.28 -2.81
C LYS A 5 8.94 27.39 -3.98
N ARG A 6 9.85 27.14 -4.94
CA ARG A 6 9.62 26.24 -6.08
C ARG A 6 9.43 24.79 -5.63
N ILE A 7 10.30 24.30 -4.75
CA ILE A 7 10.21 22.95 -4.18
C ILE A 7 8.91 22.77 -3.40
N ILE A 8 8.54 23.72 -2.54
CA ILE A 8 7.28 23.67 -1.76
C ILE A 8 6.06 23.64 -2.70
N LYS A 9 6.04 24.50 -3.75
CA LYS A 9 4.96 24.52 -4.73
C LYS A 9 4.86 23.17 -5.46
N GLN A 10 5.98 22.57 -5.85
CA GLN A 10 6.02 21.28 -6.53
C GLN A 10 5.51 20.16 -5.63
N LEU A 11 5.90 20.12 -4.34
CA LEU A 11 5.42 19.15 -3.37
C LEU A 11 3.91 19.30 -3.13
N ASN A 12 3.40 20.52 -2.95
CA ASN A 12 1.96 20.75 -2.77
C ASN A 12 1.16 20.29 -4.00
N THR A 13 1.66 20.55 -5.21
CA THR A 13 1.03 20.06 -6.44
C THR A 13 1.02 18.53 -6.51
N MET A 14 2.13 17.88 -6.12
CA MET A 14 2.19 16.41 -6.07
C MET A 14 1.19 15.80 -5.08
N VAL A 15 1.05 16.41 -3.90
CA VAL A 15 0.07 15.95 -2.88
C VAL A 15 -1.36 16.12 -3.41
N LEU A 16 -1.69 17.30 -3.97
CA LEU A 16 -3.00 17.56 -4.53
C LEU A 16 -3.35 16.58 -5.66
N LEU A 17 -2.45 16.37 -6.61
CA LEU A 17 -2.65 15.40 -7.69
C LEU A 17 -2.83 13.98 -7.14
N THR A 18 -2.10 13.61 -6.10
CA THR A 18 -2.25 12.29 -5.47
C THR A 18 -3.64 12.13 -4.84
N ILE A 19 -4.16 13.16 -4.17
CA ILE A 19 -5.51 13.13 -3.59
C ILE A 19 -6.57 12.98 -4.70
N ILE A 20 -6.44 13.74 -5.79
CA ILE A 20 -7.37 13.65 -6.93
C ILE A 20 -7.31 12.26 -7.58
N ILE A 21 -6.12 11.70 -7.79
CA ILE A 21 -5.95 10.33 -8.32
C ILE A 21 -6.65 9.32 -7.41
N GLN A 22 -6.49 9.43 -6.08
CA GLN A 22 -7.13 8.51 -5.14
C GLN A 22 -8.66 8.61 -5.18
N PHE A 23 -9.19 9.81 -5.38
CA PHE A 23 -10.63 10.00 -5.57
C PHE A 23 -11.15 9.25 -6.82
N PHE A 24 -10.46 9.36 -7.96
CA PHE A 24 -10.83 8.59 -9.15
C PHE A 24 -10.63 7.08 -9.00
N ILE A 25 -9.62 6.65 -8.24
CA ILE A 25 -9.45 5.21 -7.90
C ILE A 25 -10.62 4.71 -7.06
N LEU A 26 -11.16 5.54 -6.14
CA LEU A 26 -12.38 5.20 -5.38
C LEU A 26 -13.58 5.04 -6.31
N ILE A 27 -13.80 5.98 -7.23
CA ILE A 27 -14.88 5.89 -8.22
C ILE A 27 -14.73 4.61 -9.04
N LYS A 28 -13.52 4.30 -9.51
CA LYS A 28 -13.24 3.03 -10.22
C LYS A 28 -13.65 1.82 -9.38
N ASN A 29 -13.27 1.79 -8.10
CA ASN A 29 -13.60 0.66 -7.22
C ASN A 29 -15.10 0.59 -6.92
N ALA A 30 -15.80 1.74 -6.82
CA ALA A 30 -17.25 1.79 -6.67
C ALA A 30 -17.97 1.23 -7.92
N ILE A 31 -17.47 1.54 -9.13
CA ILE A 31 -18.00 0.98 -10.38
C ILE A 31 -17.78 -0.53 -10.42
N VAL A 32 -16.59 -1.00 -10.04
CA VAL A 32 -16.29 -2.45 -9.99
C VAL A 32 -17.20 -3.15 -8.96
N ALA A 33 -17.44 -2.53 -7.80
CA ALA A 33 -18.37 -3.05 -6.81
C ALA A 33 -19.80 -3.10 -7.33
N PHE A 34 -20.23 -2.07 -8.08
CA PHE A 34 -21.56 -2.01 -8.69
C PHE A 34 -21.81 -3.15 -9.67
N TYR A 35 -20.84 -3.46 -10.55
CA TYR A 35 -21.01 -4.46 -11.59
C TYR A 35 -20.73 -5.89 -11.14
N PHE A 36 -19.77 -6.08 -10.25
CA PHE A 36 -19.28 -7.42 -9.89
C PHE A 36 -19.52 -7.80 -8.43
N GLY A 37 -19.79 -6.84 -7.56
CA GLY A 37 -20.01 -7.09 -6.12
C GLY A 37 -18.90 -7.92 -5.50
N VAL A 38 -19.31 -9.00 -4.81
CA VAL A 38 -18.44 -10.04 -4.24
C VAL A 38 -18.76 -11.34 -4.97
N SER A 39 -18.08 -11.60 -6.10
CA SER A 39 -18.37 -12.70 -7.02
C SER A 39 -17.15 -13.57 -7.30
N ALA A 40 -17.38 -14.79 -7.80
CA ALA A 40 -16.35 -15.70 -8.27
C ALA A 40 -15.54 -15.08 -9.43
N GLU A 41 -16.19 -14.30 -10.29
CA GLU A 41 -15.54 -13.64 -11.42
C GLU A 41 -14.54 -12.60 -10.97
N LEU A 42 -14.92 -11.77 -9.99
CA LEU A 42 -14.01 -10.78 -9.41
C LEU A 42 -12.89 -11.44 -8.60
N ASP A 43 -13.17 -12.55 -7.92
CA ASP A 43 -12.16 -13.34 -7.22
C ASP A 43 -11.13 -13.91 -8.21
N ALA A 44 -11.57 -14.48 -9.33
CA ALA A 44 -10.71 -15.00 -10.38
C ALA A 44 -9.79 -13.90 -10.96
N PHE A 45 -10.37 -12.72 -11.24
CA PHE A 45 -9.59 -11.56 -11.69
C PHE A 45 -8.59 -11.11 -10.62
N ASN A 46 -9.00 -10.97 -9.37
CA ASN A 46 -8.13 -10.50 -8.28
C ASN A 46 -6.99 -11.48 -8.01
N LEU A 47 -7.22 -12.80 -8.07
CA LEU A 47 -6.18 -13.82 -7.97
C LEU A 47 -5.16 -13.68 -9.10
N ALA A 48 -5.61 -13.65 -10.35
CA ALA A 48 -4.79 -13.47 -11.54
C ALA A 48 -3.96 -12.18 -11.46
N ASN A 49 -4.60 -11.06 -11.09
CA ASN A 49 -3.96 -9.76 -10.97
C ASN A 49 -2.95 -9.73 -9.81
N ARG A 50 -3.21 -10.42 -8.70
CA ARG A 50 -2.29 -10.47 -7.57
C ARG A 50 -0.99 -11.19 -7.93
N ILE A 51 -1.06 -12.32 -8.64
CA ILE A 51 0.11 -13.09 -9.09
C ILE A 51 0.92 -12.26 -10.11
N SER A 52 0.25 -11.65 -11.08
CA SER A 52 0.88 -10.78 -12.08
C SER A 52 1.58 -9.59 -11.43
N THR A 53 0.89 -8.90 -10.52
CA THR A 53 1.44 -7.74 -9.78
C THR A 53 2.61 -8.15 -8.90
N PHE A 54 2.54 -9.30 -8.25
CA PHE A 54 3.64 -9.83 -7.46
C PHE A 54 4.93 -9.89 -8.27
N ILE A 55 4.92 -10.53 -9.43
CA ILE A 55 6.11 -10.72 -10.27
C ILE A 55 6.64 -9.38 -10.81
N TYR A 56 5.77 -8.54 -11.39
CA TYR A 56 6.20 -7.30 -12.03
C TYR A 56 6.51 -6.15 -11.07
N SER A 57 6.00 -6.19 -9.83
CA SER A 57 6.35 -5.19 -8.81
C SER A 57 7.82 -5.27 -8.38
N PHE A 58 8.41 -6.46 -8.36
CA PHE A 58 9.84 -6.64 -8.12
C PHE A 58 10.66 -5.92 -9.17
N ILE A 59 10.35 -6.17 -10.45
CA ILE A 59 11.10 -5.59 -11.57
C ILE A 59 11.02 -4.06 -11.52
N GLY A 60 9.82 -3.50 -11.32
CA GLY A 60 9.59 -2.06 -11.29
C GLY A 60 10.35 -1.33 -10.17
N ALA A 61 10.29 -1.86 -8.95
CA ALA A 61 10.96 -1.25 -7.79
C ALA A 61 12.49 -1.28 -7.94
N GLY A 62 13.04 -2.40 -8.44
CA GLY A 62 14.47 -2.55 -8.68
C GLY A 62 15.00 -1.57 -9.73
N ILE A 63 14.24 -1.37 -10.82
CA ILE A 63 14.63 -0.47 -11.92
C ILE A 63 14.82 0.96 -11.40
N SER A 64 13.85 1.53 -10.71
CA SER A 64 13.91 2.92 -10.24
C SER A 64 15.10 3.14 -9.29
N THR A 65 15.33 2.21 -8.37
CA THR A 65 16.40 2.34 -7.37
C THR A 65 17.78 2.25 -7.97
N VAL A 66 17.95 1.38 -8.98
CA VAL A 66 19.28 1.11 -9.59
C VAL A 66 19.62 2.13 -10.68
N ILE A 67 18.68 2.52 -11.51
CA ILE A 67 18.99 3.39 -12.68
C ILE A 67 19.30 4.82 -12.25
N ILE A 68 18.57 5.41 -11.29
CA ILE A 68 18.69 6.83 -10.94
C ILE A 68 20.12 7.26 -10.59
N PRO A 69 20.89 6.53 -9.75
CA PRO A 69 22.29 6.90 -9.46
C PRO A 69 23.20 6.93 -10.69
N TYR A 70 22.98 6.03 -11.66
CA TYR A 70 23.81 5.90 -12.85
C TYR A 70 23.45 6.89 -13.97
N LEU A 71 22.26 7.53 -13.92
CA LEU A 71 21.85 8.54 -14.91
C LEU A 71 22.70 9.82 -14.87
N LYS A 72 23.43 10.07 -13.77
CA LYS A 72 24.23 11.29 -13.59
C LYS A 72 25.41 11.36 -14.56
N ASP A 73 26.07 10.24 -14.83
CA ASP A 73 27.30 10.20 -15.58
C ASP A 73 27.10 9.59 -16.97
N ARG A 74 27.52 10.31 -18.02
CA ARG A 74 27.42 9.84 -19.41
C ARG A 74 28.21 8.56 -19.69
N ILE A 75 29.25 8.28 -18.89
CA ILE A 75 30.10 7.08 -18.97
C ILE A 75 29.28 5.82 -18.72
N ASN A 76 28.24 5.92 -17.90
CA ASN A 76 27.39 4.79 -17.52
C ASN A 76 26.30 4.47 -18.55
N LYS A 77 26.22 5.21 -19.67
CA LYS A 77 25.15 5.02 -20.66
C LYS A 77 25.08 3.59 -21.20
N LYS A 78 26.25 3.03 -21.56
CA LYS A 78 26.33 1.65 -22.08
C LYS A 78 25.81 0.63 -21.04
N ALA A 79 26.22 0.78 -19.78
CA ALA A 79 25.78 -0.07 -18.69
C ALA A 79 24.25 0.01 -18.46
N ILE A 80 23.68 1.22 -18.54
CA ILE A 80 22.23 1.43 -18.45
C ILE A 80 21.50 0.75 -19.61
N ASP A 81 22.00 0.89 -20.84
CA ASP A 81 21.43 0.26 -22.04
C ASP A 81 21.45 -1.27 -21.91
N VAL A 82 22.55 -1.87 -21.44
CA VAL A 82 22.68 -3.31 -21.17
C VAL A 82 21.71 -3.74 -20.06
N PHE A 83 21.65 -2.97 -18.96
CA PHE A 83 20.76 -3.29 -17.84
C PHE A 83 19.29 -3.31 -18.27
N ILE A 84 18.85 -2.28 -19.01
CA ILE A 84 17.49 -2.21 -19.55
C ILE A 84 17.23 -3.40 -20.50
N SER A 85 18.18 -3.68 -21.42
CA SER A 85 18.04 -4.80 -22.37
C SER A 85 17.88 -6.14 -21.65
N VAL A 86 18.75 -6.44 -20.70
CA VAL A 86 18.73 -7.72 -19.96
C VAL A 86 17.46 -7.84 -19.10
N VAL A 87 17.13 -6.82 -18.29
CA VAL A 87 15.98 -6.87 -17.40
C VAL A 87 14.67 -7.02 -18.18
N TYR A 88 14.49 -6.29 -19.28
CA TYR A 88 13.25 -6.40 -20.05
C TYR A 88 13.20 -7.64 -20.94
N THR A 89 14.32 -8.17 -21.40
CA THR A 89 14.35 -9.48 -22.07
C THR A 89 13.95 -10.59 -21.09
N VAL A 90 14.49 -10.60 -19.87
CA VAL A 90 14.08 -11.54 -18.82
C VAL A 90 12.61 -11.35 -18.47
N SER A 91 12.13 -10.11 -18.38
CA SER A 91 10.71 -9.81 -18.11
C SER A 91 9.80 -10.33 -19.22
N LEU A 92 10.22 -10.23 -20.49
CA LEU A 92 9.47 -10.76 -21.63
C LEU A 92 9.47 -12.29 -21.64
N ILE A 93 10.59 -12.91 -21.34
CA ILE A 93 10.67 -14.38 -21.21
C ILE A 93 9.73 -14.85 -20.10
N LEU A 94 9.74 -14.18 -18.94
CA LEU A 94 8.81 -14.48 -17.84
C LEU A 94 7.36 -14.30 -18.25
N LEU A 95 7.02 -13.26 -19.04
CA LEU A 95 5.67 -13.06 -19.58
C LEU A 95 5.25 -14.26 -20.44
N VAL A 96 6.10 -14.72 -21.34
CA VAL A 96 5.80 -15.87 -22.22
C VAL A 96 5.61 -17.14 -21.38
N ILE A 97 6.50 -17.39 -20.44
CA ILE A 97 6.41 -18.55 -19.52
C ILE A 97 5.10 -18.49 -18.72
N MET A 98 4.76 -17.35 -18.15
CA MET A 98 3.54 -17.18 -17.35
C MET A 98 2.28 -17.42 -18.18
N ILE A 99 2.22 -16.91 -19.43
CA ILE A 99 1.08 -17.13 -20.31
C ILE A 99 1.00 -18.60 -20.76
N PHE A 100 2.13 -19.23 -21.04
CA PHE A 100 2.18 -20.63 -21.45
C PHE A 100 1.72 -21.56 -20.32
N PHE A 101 2.17 -21.34 -19.10
CA PHE A 101 1.81 -22.14 -17.92
C PHE A 101 0.61 -21.59 -17.13
N ARG A 102 -0.22 -20.72 -17.71
CA ARG A 102 -1.31 -20.02 -17.01
C ARG A 102 -2.26 -20.96 -16.26
N GLU A 103 -2.64 -22.08 -16.88
CA GLU A 103 -3.55 -23.04 -16.26
C GLU A 103 -2.91 -23.74 -15.06
N ASN A 104 -1.67 -24.21 -15.21
CA ASN A 104 -0.92 -24.83 -14.13
C ASN A 104 -0.72 -23.89 -12.95
N ILE A 105 -0.41 -22.61 -13.23
CA ILE A 105 -0.25 -21.58 -12.20
C ILE A 105 -1.57 -21.38 -11.45
N MET A 106 -2.71 -21.30 -12.17
CA MET A 106 -4.01 -21.09 -11.54
C MET A 106 -4.52 -22.34 -10.79
N ILE A 107 -4.22 -23.54 -11.25
CA ILE A 107 -4.51 -24.78 -10.50
C ILE A 107 -3.78 -24.77 -9.16
N ILE A 108 -2.50 -24.43 -9.15
CA ILE A 108 -1.70 -24.36 -7.91
C ILE A 108 -2.22 -23.24 -6.98
N ALA A 109 -2.52 -22.08 -7.55
CA ALA A 109 -2.94 -20.91 -6.81
C ALA A 109 -4.37 -21.00 -6.28
N GLY A 110 -5.30 -21.48 -7.08
CA GLY A 110 -6.73 -21.62 -6.74
C GLY A 110 -7.03 -22.82 -5.84
N GLY A 111 -6.12 -23.80 -5.76
CA GLY A 111 -6.31 -24.99 -4.91
C GLY A 111 -7.41 -25.92 -5.45
N SER A 112 -8.39 -26.26 -4.58
CA SER A 112 -9.50 -27.17 -4.89
C SER A 112 -10.73 -26.48 -5.50
N ASN A 113 -10.56 -25.29 -6.06
CA ASN A 113 -11.67 -24.57 -6.67
C ASN A 113 -12.20 -25.26 -7.93
N ASP A 114 -13.45 -24.93 -8.27
CA ASP A 114 -14.14 -25.39 -9.45
C ASP A 114 -13.33 -25.15 -10.74
N ASN A 115 -13.43 -26.07 -11.70
CA ASN A 115 -12.81 -25.97 -13.01
C ASN A 115 -13.19 -24.67 -13.75
N TYR A 116 -14.42 -24.18 -13.56
CA TYR A 116 -14.86 -22.90 -14.11
C TYR A 116 -14.03 -21.75 -13.57
N PHE A 117 -13.83 -21.66 -12.25
CA PHE A 117 -13.02 -20.62 -11.61
C PHE A 117 -11.57 -20.63 -12.11
N ILE A 118 -10.97 -21.83 -12.17
CA ILE A 118 -9.58 -22.00 -12.64
C ILE A 118 -9.44 -21.56 -14.10
N SER A 119 -10.34 -21.99 -14.97
CA SER A 119 -10.35 -21.63 -16.39
C SER A 119 -10.53 -20.13 -16.58
N LEU A 120 -11.47 -19.51 -15.85
CA LEU A 120 -11.71 -18.07 -15.88
C LEU A 120 -10.48 -17.30 -15.42
N ALA A 121 -9.89 -17.68 -14.28
CA ALA A 121 -8.68 -17.06 -13.76
C ALA A 121 -7.50 -17.20 -14.73
N ALA A 122 -7.32 -18.37 -15.36
CA ALA A 122 -6.26 -18.61 -16.35
C ALA A 122 -6.43 -17.73 -17.61
N ASN A 123 -7.65 -17.53 -18.07
CA ASN A 123 -7.92 -16.64 -19.21
C ASN A 123 -7.70 -15.17 -18.84
N LEU A 124 -8.14 -14.73 -17.66
CA LEU A 124 -7.92 -13.37 -17.16
C LEU A 124 -6.45 -13.11 -16.85
N PHE A 125 -5.68 -14.16 -16.54
CA PHE A 125 -4.26 -14.06 -16.25
C PHE A 125 -3.44 -13.56 -17.44
N ILE A 126 -3.88 -13.83 -18.69
CA ILE A 126 -3.25 -13.28 -19.88
C ILE A 126 -3.28 -11.76 -19.85
N PHE A 127 -4.45 -11.17 -19.62
CA PHE A 127 -4.63 -9.71 -19.59
C PHE A 127 -3.90 -9.06 -18.42
N THR A 128 -4.00 -9.66 -17.23
CA THR A 128 -3.36 -9.10 -16.03
C THR A 128 -1.83 -9.20 -16.10
N THR A 129 -1.29 -10.26 -16.71
CA THR A 129 0.16 -10.44 -16.89
C THR A 129 0.69 -9.46 -17.94
N LEU A 130 -0.02 -9.25 -19.05
CA LEU A 130 0.30 -8.21 -20.03
C LEU A 130 0.26 -6.81 -19.39
N THR A 131 -0.76 -6.52 -18.61
CA THR A 131 -0.88 -5.24 -17.87
C THR A 131 0.27 -5.05 -16.89
N GLY A 132 0.67 -6.09 -16.17
CA GLY A 132 1.82 -6.08 -15.27
C GLY A 132 3.13 -5.77 -15.99
N PHE A 133 3.37 -6.45 -17.12
CA PHE A 133 4.55 -6.21 -17.98
C PHE A 133 4.57 -4.75 -18.49
N VAL A 134 3.46 -4.28 -19.04
CA VAL A 134 3.31 -2.89 -19.52
C VAL A 134 3.56 -1.89 -18.40
N ASN A 135 3.03 -2.11 -17.20
CA ASN A 135 3.27 -1.27 -16.04
C ASN A 135 4.75 -1.27 -15.59
N SER A 136 5.48 -2.38 -15.79
CA SER A 136 6.91 -2.41 -15.51
C SER A 136 7.71 -1.47 -16.43
N LEU A 137 7.30 -1.30 -17.69
CA LEU A 137 7.90 -0.34 -18.63
C LEU A 137 7.71 1.11 -18.15
N ILE A 138 6.54 1.43 -17.56
CA ILE A 138 6.28 2.76 -17.02
C ILE A 138 7.28 3.11 -15.90
N GLN A 139 7.71 2.15 -15.09
CA GLN A 139 8.65 2.39 -13.99
C GLN A 139 10.02 2.90 -14.50
N LEU A 140 10.47 2.43 -15.65
CA LEU A 140 11.69 2.93 -16.28
C LEU A 140 11.56 4.43 -16.64
N VAL A 141 10.47 4.76 -17.33
CA VAL A 141 10.26 6.15 -17.76
C VAL A 141 10.07 7.07 -16.57
N LYS A 142 9.35 6.58 -15.56
CA LYS A 142 9.18 7.26 -14.27
C LYS A 142 10.53 7.59 -13.63
N ALA A 143 11.45 6.62 -13.54
CA ALA A 143 12.79 6.85 -12.97
C ALA A 143 13.55 7.97 -13.72
N ILE A 144 13.45 8.01 -15.06
CA ILE A 144 14.09 9.04 -15.88
C ILE A 144 13.44 10.42 -15.67
N LEU A 145 12.12 10.49 -15.55
CA LEU A 145 11.39 11.73 -15.28
C LEU A 145 11.68 12.26 -13.88
N GLU A 146 11.76 11.39 -12.89
CA GLU A 146 12.12 11.72 -11.50
C GLU A 146 13.55 12.26 -11.43
N PHE A 147 14.51 11.65 -12.12
CA PHE A 147 15.88 12.17 -12.24
C PHE A 147 15.94 13.60 -12.85
N LYS A 148 14.98 13.94 -13.72
CA LYS A 148 14.86 15.28 -14.35
C LYS A 148 13.96 16.24 -13.57
N ASP A 149 13.62 15.96 -12.31
CA ASP A 149 12.70 16.75 -11.46
C ASP A 149 11.31 16.97 -12.07
N ARG A 150 10.86 16.07 -12.96
CA ARG A 150 9.56 16.14 -13.63
C ARG A 150 8.48 15.27 -12.96
N PHE A 151 8.43 15.28 -11.63
CA PHE A 151 7.49 14.46 -10.85
C PHE A 151 6.01 14.73 -11.17
N ASN A 152 5.63 15.98 -11.39
CA ASN A 152 4.24 16.35 -11.63
C ASN A 152 3.70 15.82 -12.96
N ILE A 153 4.55 15.71 -13.98
CA ILE A 153 4.13 15.19 -15.31
C ILE A 153 3.68 13.74 -15.18
N GLN A 154 4.43 12.92 -14.44
CA GLN A 154 4.04 11.53 -14.19
C GLN A 154 2.69 11.43 -13.48
N LYS A 155 2.44 12.27 -12.46
CA LYS A 155 1.16 12.30 -11.75
C LYS A 155 0.00 12.72 -12.65
N ILE A 156 0.23 13.68 -13.54
CA ILE A 156 -0.78 14.12 -14.53
C ILE A 156 -1.13 12.97 -15.49
N ILE A 157 -0.14 12.21 -15.98
CA ILE A 157 -0.41 11.07 -16.87
C ILE A 157 -1.25 10.02 -16.15
N VAL A 158 -0.88 9.67 -14.91
CA VAL A 158 -1.64 8.73 -14.09
C VAL A 158 -3.07 9.23 -13.86
N LEU A 159 -3.26 10.51 -13.59
CA LEU A 159 -4.60 11.11 -13.43
C LEU A 159 -5.42 10.95 -14.71
N LEU A 160 -4.88 11.36 -15.87
CA LEU A 160 -5.58 11.28 -17.14
C LEU A 160 -5.95 9.85 -17.52
N THR A 161 -5.02 8.90 -17.34
CA THR A 161 -5.28 7.49 -17.62
C THR A 161 -6.27 6.85 -16.63
N THR A 162 -6.29 7.32 -15.36
CA THR A 162 -7.29 6.87 -14.38
C THR A 162 -8.69 7.44 -14.70
N ILE A 163 -8.78 8.70 -15.13
CA ILE A 163 -10.05 9.29 -15.60
C ILE A 163 -10.57 8.52 -16.82
N LEU A 164 -9.70 8.24 -17.79
CA LEU A 164 -10.07 7.45 -18.98
C LEU A 164 -10.57 6.05 -18.58
N LEU A 165 -9.90 5.39 -17.65
CA LEU A 165 -10.30 4.10 -17.10
C LEU A 165 -11.72 4.18 -16.51
N VAL A 166 -12.00 5.19 -15.68
CA VAL A 166 -13.32 5.40 -15.07
C VAL A 166 -14.40 5.59 -16.13
N ILE A 167 -14.13 6.44 -17.14
CA ILE A 167 -15.08 6.70 -18.23
C ILE A 167 -15.38 5.41 -19.01
N MET A 168 -14.33 4.67 -19.39
CA MET A 168 -14.52 3.41 -20.15
C MET A 168 -15.30 2.37 -19.35
N LEU A 169 -15.03 2.24 -18.04
CA LEU A 169 -15.77 1.31 -17.19
C LEU A 169 -17.24 1.72 -17.01
N TRP A 170 -17.53 3.04 -16.96
CA TRP A 170 -18.89 3.52 -16.81
C TRP A 170 -19.74 3.35 -18.09
N THR A 171 -19.13 3.47 -19.27
CA THR A 171 -19.82 3.43 -20.58
C THR A 171 -19.79 2.09 -21.27
N GLY A 172 -19.06 1.12 -20.72
CA GLY A 172 -18.83 -0.17 -21.38
C GLY A 172 -19.63 -1.33 -20.80
N ASP A 173 -19.27 -2.55 -21.20
CA ASP A 173 -19.95 -3.77 -20.82
C ASP A 173 -19.67 -4.22 -19.38
N ASN A 174 -20.66 -4.84 -18.74
CA ASN A 174 -20.56 -5.41 -17.39
C ASN A 174 -19.91 -6.81 -17.40
N ASN A 175 -18.81 -6.97 -18.15
CA ASN A 175 -18.11 -8.23 -18.30
C ASN A 175 -16.73 -8.14 -17.69
N ILE A 176 -16.32 -9.16 -16.94
CA ILE A 176 -15.00 -9.20 -16.28
C ILE A 176 -13.83 -9.18 -17.29
N TYR A 177 -14.00 -9.73 -18.48
CA TYR A 177 -13.02 -9.63 -19.56
C TYR A 177 -12.89 -8.20 -20.08
N TYR A 178 -14.03 -7.49 -20.21
CA TYR A 178 -14.01 -6.07 -20.58
C TYR A 178 -13.25 -5.25 -19.54
N TYR A 179 -13.48 -5.49 -18.24
CA TYR A 179 -12.71 -4.85 -17.18
C TYR A 179 -11.19 -5.09 -17.31
N ALA A 180 -10.79 -6.34 -17.54
CA ALA A 180 -9.39 -6.70 -17.74
C ALA A 180 -8.78 -6.04 -18.99
N LEU A 181 -9.54 -5.99 -20.10
CA LEU A 181 -9.14 -5.30 -21.34
C LEU A 181 -8.98 -3.79 -21.15
N VAL A 182 -9.90 -3.13 -20.46
CA VAL A 182 -9.82 -1.68 -20.19
C VAL A 182 -8.59 -1.34 -19.36
N LEU A 183 -8.24 -2.18 -18.37
CA LEU A 183 -7.02 -2.02 -17.59
C LEU A 183 -5.77 -2.15 -18.47
N LEU A 184 -5.71 -3.13 -19.35
CA LEU A 184 -4.61 -3.29 -20.31
C LEU A 184 -4.53 -2.11 -21.28
N PHE A 185 -5.65 -1.70 -21.85
CA PHE A 185 -5.71 -0.59 -22.81
C PHE A 185 -5.24 0.74 -22.19
N THR A 186 -5.71 1.05 -21.00
CA THR A 186 -5.29 2.28 -20.29
C THR A 186 -3.81 2.24 -19.88
N ALA A 187 -3.28 1.06 -19.53
CA ALA A 187 -1.85 0.88 -19.30
C ALA A 187 -1.03 1.10 -20.59
N LEU A 188 -1.48 0.59 -21.73
CA LEU A 188 -0.84 0.81 -23.04
C LEU A 188 -0.83 2.29 -23.42
N ILE A 189 -1.95 3.00 -23.25
CA ILE A 189 -2.02 4.46 -23.48
C ILE A 189 -1.03 5.17 -22.55
N SER A 190 -0.98 4.76 -21.27
CA SER A 190 -0.02 5.34 -20.32
C SER A 190 1.43 5.17 -20.80
N VAL A 191 1.82 3.96 -21.22
CA VAL A 191 3.18 3.71 -21.78
C VAL A 191 3.41 4.56 -23.02
N LEU A 192 2.46 4.63 -23.94
CA LEU A 192 2.60 5.44 -25.16
C LEU A 192 2.90 6.90 -24.83
N ILE A 193 2.14 7.51 -23.92
CA ILE A 193 2.36 8.90 -23.50
C ILE A 193 3.74 9.04 -22.84
N HIS A 194 4.15 8.10 -21.99
CA HIS A 194 5.44 8.11 -21.34
C HIS A 194 6.60 8.01 -22.36
N VAL A 195 6.50 7.13 -23.36
CA VAL A 195 7.50 6.97 -24.43
C VAL A 195 7.59 8.23 -25.28
N LEU A 196 6.47 8.86 -25.63
CA LEU A 196 6.47 10.12 -26.38
C LEU A 196 7.17 11.25 -25.60
N LEU A 197 7.02 11.27 -24.27
CA LEU A 197 7.73 12.22 -23.42
C LEU A 197 9.23 11.90 -23.31
N LEU A 198 9.60 10.62 -23.33
CA LEU A 198 11.02 10.22 -23.37
C LEU A 198 11.70 10.71 -24.64
N LYS A 199 11.07 10.61 -25.80
CA LYS A 199 11.64 11.13 -27.07
C LYS A 199 11.98 12.62 -26.98
N LYS A 200 11.17 13.41 -26.25
CA LYS A 200 11.44 14.83 -25.95
C LYS A 200 12.52 15.06 -24.90
N SER A 201 12.99 14.02 -24.22
CA SER A 201 13.86 14.14 -23.05
C SER A 201 15.34 13.92 -23.32
N SER A 202 15.78 13.81 -24.58
CA SER A 202 17.16 13.50 -24.97
C SER A 202 17.72 12.15 -24.46
N PHE A 203 16.90 11.32 -23.82
CA PHE A 203 17.29 9.96 -23.47
C PHE A 203 17.22 9.08 -24.73
N LYS A 204 18.36 8.56 -25.16
CA LYS A 204 18.47 7.64 -26.30
C LYS A 204 18.83 6.26 -25.75
N TYR A 205 18.00 5.28 -25.98
CA TYR A 205 18.25 3.88 -25.67
C TYR A 205 18.81 3.17 -26.90
N SER A 206 19.79 2.30 -26.69
CA SER A 206 20.32 1.38 -27.70
C SER A 206 20.32 -0.03 -27.14
N LEU A 207 19.81 -0.99 -27.92
CA LEU A 207 19.81 -2.40 -27.53
C LEU A 207 21.25 -2.89 -27.41
N SER A 208 21.62 -3.41 -26.24
CA SER A 208 22.96 -3.89 -25.95
C SER A 208 22.93 -5.03 -24.93
N TYR A 209 23.78 -6.03 -25.13
CA TYR A 209 23.89 -7.22 -24.26
C TYR A 209 25.33 -7.48 -23.78
N ASP A 210 26.17 -6.45 -23.70
CA ASP A 210 27.55 -6.59 -23.20
C ASP A 210 27.57 -6.82 -21.67
N MET A 211 27.28 -8.04 -21.25
CA MET A 211 27.28 -8.43 -19.84
C MET A 211 28.67 -8.40 -19.17
N LYS A 212 29.75 -8.14 -19.93
CA LYS A 212 31.10 -8.01 -19.38
C LYS A 212 31.37 -6.63 -18.80
N ASP A 213 30.54 -5.62 -19.13
CA ASP A 213 30.67 -4.27 -18.61
C ASP A 213 30.66 -4.24 -17.08
N GLN A 214 31.66 -3.55 -16.49
CA GLN A 214 31.87 -3.51 -15.04
C GLN A 214 30.73 -2.77 -14.33
N ASN A 215 30.28 -1.64 -14.89
CA ASN A 215 29.22 -0.84 -14.31
C ASN A 215 27.87 -1.60 -14.37
N PHE A 216 27.63 -2.39 -15.43
CA PHE A 216 26.48 -3.29 -15.50
C PHE A 216 26.49 -4.32 -14.39
N LYS A 217 27.64 -4.95 -14.10
CA LYS A 217 27.76 -5.92 -13.00
C LYS A 217 27.49 -5.28 -11.64
N GLU A 218 27.93 -4.05 -11.44
CA GLU A 218 27.63 -3.28 -10.22
C GLU A 218 26.14 -2.97 -10.12
N MET A 219 25.49 -2.55 -11.21
CA MET A 219 24.03 -2.35 -11.26
C MET A 219 23.27 -3.63 -10.88
N MET A 220 23.66 -4.77 -11.44
CA MET A 220 23.04 -6.06 -11.11
C MET A 220 23.28 -6.48 -9.65
N ARG A 221 24.46 -6.18 -9.09
CA ARG A 221 24.75 -6.42 -7.67
C ARG A 221 23.87 -5.59 -6.73
N LEU A 222 23.46 -4.40 -7.14
CA LEU A 222 22.50 -3.56 -6.40
C LEU A 222 21.04 -3.99 -6.63
N PHE A 223 20.75 -4.48 -7.84
CA PHE A 223 19.39 -4.87 -8.24
C PHE A 223 18.84 -6.04 -7.42
N PHE A 224 19.59 -7.12 -7.26
CA PHE A 224 19.13 -8.30 -6.54
C PHE A 224 18.76 -8.05 -5.05
N PRO A 225 19.58 -7.38 -4.23
CA PRO A 225 19.17 -7.05 -2.87
C PRO A 225 17.96 -6.13 -2.80
N THR A 226 17.81 -5.21 -3.77
CA THR A 226 16.65 -4.33 -3.86
C THR A 226 15.37 -5.12 -4.17
N LEU A 227 15.44 -6.09 -5.10
CA LEU A 227 14.35 -7.01 -5.36
C LEU A 227 13.91 -7.73 -4.09
N LEU A 228 14.85 -8.30 -3.35
CA LEU A 228 14.55 -9.04 -2.12
C LEU A 228 13.90 -8.15 -1.05
N SER A 229 14.41 -6.93 -0.87
CA SER A 229 13.88 -6.02 0.15
C SER A 229 12.44 -5.54 -0.11
N THR A 230 12.10 -5.30 -1.38
CA THR A 230 10.74 -4.91 -1.78
C THR A 230 9.80 -6.10 -1.87
N GLY A 231 10.36 -7.29 -2.14
CA GLY A 231 9.62 -8.52 -2.34
C GLY A 231 8.96 -9.08 -1.09
N VAL A 232 9.58 -8.93 0.07
CA VAL A 232 9.09 -9.52 1.32
C VAL A 232 7.64 -9.10 1.62
N TYR A 233 7.31 -7.83 1.44
CA TYR A 233 5.94 -7.35 1.62
C TYR A 233 4.97 -7.91 0.56
N GLN A 234 5.41 -8.00 -0.67
CA GLN A 234 4.59 -8.55 -1.77
C GLN A 234 4.33 -10.05 -1.61
N ILE A 235 5.30 -10.80 -1.05
CA ILE A 235 5.11 -12.22 -0.69
C ILE A 235 3.97 -12.37 0.31
N ALA A 236 3.95 -11.58 1.38
CA ALA A 236 2.89 -11.64 2.39
C ALA A 236 1.51 -11.39 1.76
N LEU A 237 1.37 -10.34 0.96
CA LEU A 237 0.12 -10.03 0.25
C LEU A 237 -0.31 -11.11 -0.74
N LEU A 238 0.64 -11.75 -1.43
CA LEU A 238 0.35 -12.87 -2.32
C LEU A 238 -0.17 -14.06 -1.53
N ILE A 239 0.49 -14.43 -0.44
CA ILE A 239 0.10 -15.59 0.36
C ILE A 239 -1.25 -15.36 1.03
N ASP A 240 -1.54 -14.17 1.54
CA ASP A 240 -2.88 -13.82 2.06
C ASP A 240 -3.96 -14.04 0.98
N THR A 241 -3.68 -13.69 -0.28
CA THR A 241 -4.59 -13.92 -1.41
C THR A 241 -4.71 -15.42 -1.76
N LEU A 242 -3.60 -16.17 -1.72
CA LEU A 242 -3.60 -17.63 -1.97
C LEU A 242 -4.34 -18.40 -0.87
N ILE A 243 -4.28 -17.94 0.37
CA ILE A 243 -5.09 -18.51 1.47
C ILE A 243 -6.57 -18.18 1.22
N ALA A 244 -6.90 -16.92 0.89
CA ALA A 244 -8.26 -16.49 0.60
C ALA A 244 -8.88 -17.25 -0.60
N ALA A 245 -8.06 -17.62 -1.60
CA ALA A 245 -8.48 -18.43 -2.74
C ALA A 245 -8.98 -19.85 -2.38
N ARG A 246 -8.61 -20.34 -1.20
CA ARG A 246 -9.03 -21.67 -0.68
C ARG A 246 -10.22 -21.58 0.27
N LEU A 247 -10.73 -20.37 0.50
CA LEU A 247 -11.90 -20.08 1.34
C LEU A 247 -13.16 -19.94 0.43
N PRO A 248 -14.35 -19.79 1.01
CA PRO A 248 -15.56 -19.61 0.24
C PRO A 248 -15.47 -18.49 -0.80
N THR A 249 -16.19 -18.64 -1.90
CA THR A 249 -16.29 -17.66 -3.00
C THR A 249 -16.57 -16.25 -2.45
N GLY A 250 -15.91 -15.26 -3.02
CA GLY A 250 -15.98 -13.87 -2.57
C GLY A 250 -14.89 -13.46 -1.58
N SER A 251 -14.16 -14.43 -0.99
CA SER A 251 -13.15 -14.14 0.05
C SER A 251 -12.01 -13.25 -0.47
N ILE A 252 -11.56 -13.45 -1.71
CA ILE A 252 -10.50 -12.63 -2.32
C ILE A 252 -11.00 -11.20 -2.55
N SER A 253 -12.22 -11.05 -3.06
CA SER A 253 -12.84 -9.75 -3.32
C SER A 253 -13.07 -8.96 -2.03
N ILE A 254 -13.60 -9.59 -0.98
CA ILE A 254 -13.75 -8.99 0.36
C ILE A 254 -12.40 -8.50 0.89
N LEU A 255 -11.37 -9.34 0.83
CA LEU A 255 -10.02 -8.99 1.25
C LEU A 255 -9.46 -7.80 0.46
N ASN A 256 -9.71 -7.77 -0.87
CA ASN A 256 -9.25 -6.72 -1.76
C ASN A 256 -9.97 -5.37 -1.48
N TYR A 257 -11.29 -5.36 -1.29
CA TYR A 257 -12.04 -4.16 -0.91
C TYR A 257 -11.57 -3.63 0.45
N SER A 258 -11.43 -4.51 1.44
CA SER A 258 -10.96 -4.13 2.77
C SER A 258 -9.54 -3.55 2.74
N ASN A 259 -8.62 -4.19 2.02
CA ASN A 259 -7.25 -3.68 1.83
C ASN A 259 -7.23 -2.36 1.07
N THR A 260 -8.15 -2.13 0.14
CA THR A 260 -8.25 -0.86 -0.59
C THR A 260 -8.57 0.29 0.37
N VAL A 261 -9.54 0.12 1.26
CA VAL A 261 -9.90 1.10 2.28
C VAL A 261 -8.70 1.41 3.19
N ILE A 262 -8.03 0.37 3.69
CA ILE A 262 -6.85 0.53 4.57
C ILE A 262 -5.67 1.20 3.85
N SER A 263 -5.43 0.83 2.59
CA SER A 263 -4.33 1.42 1.81
C SER A 263 -4.53 2.90 1.53
N MET A 264 -5.78 3.34 1.39
CA MET A 264 -6.11 4.78 1.26
C MET A 264 -5.79 5.54 2.56
N ILE A 265 -6.18 5.00 3.71
CA ILE A 265 -5.85 5.57 5.02
C ILE A 265 -4.31 5.69 5.17
N ASN A 266 -3.59 4.61 4.86
CA ASN A 266 -2.14 4.59 4.93
C ASN A 266 -1.48 5.63 4.01
N LEU A 267 -1.95 5.74 2.77
CA LEU A 267 -1.36 6.66 1.79
C LEU A 267 -1.61 8.12 2.16
N LEU A 268 -2.82 8.44 2.60
CA LEU A 268 -3.20 9.83 2.94
C LEU A 268 -2.55 10.31 4.24
N LEU A 269 -2.34 9.43 5.20
CA LEU A 269 -1.88 9.80 6.54
C LEU A 269 -0.43 9.41 6.79
N LEU A 270 -0.10 8.12 6.74
CA LEU A 270 1.26 7.64 7.06
C LEU A 270 2.29 8.18 6.08
N GLY A 271 2.01 8.17 4.79
CA GLY A 271 2.91 8.69 3.77
C GLY A 271 3.27 10.16 4.00
N ASN A 272 2.29 10.98 4.35
CA ASN A 272 2.48 12.40 4.61
C ASN A 272 3.20 12.66 5.95
N ILE A 273 2.79 11.97 7.03
CA ILE A 273 3.41 12.11 8.34
C ILE A 273 4.89 11.70 8.28
N THR A 274 5.19 10.57 7.69
CA THR A 274 6.58 10.09 7.59
C THR A 274 7.45 11.01 6.73
N SER A 275 6.91 11.57 5.66
CA SER A 275 7.62 12.55 4.81
C SER A 275 7.92 13.85 5.55
N PHE A 276 7.06 14.26 6.48
CA PHE A 276 7.26 15.45 7.32
C PHE A 276 8.23 15.20 8.48
N VAL A 277 8.09 14.06 9.15
CA VAL A 277 8.85 13.74 10.38
C VAL A 277 10.31 13.41 10.06
N TYR A 278 10.57 12.64 9.01
CA TYR A 278 11.92 12.15 8.72
C TYR A 278 12.97 13.25 8.52
N PRO A 279 12.76 14.31 7.71
CA PRO A 279 13.72 15.40 7.58
C PRO A 279 13.95 16.18 8.87
N LYS A 280 12.89 16.33 9.69
CA LYS A 280 13.02 17.02 10.99
C LYS A 280 13.90 16.23 11.97
N LEU A 281 13.78 14.90 11.98
CA LEU A 281 14.64 14.03 12.79
C LEU A 281 16.10 14.06 12.32
N VAL A 282 16.33 14.02 11.00
CA VAL A 282 17.68 14.04 10.41
C VAL A 282 18.42 15.35 10.73
N LYS A 283 17.73 16.49 10.73
CA LYS A 283 18.31 17.80 11.02
C LYS A 283 18.81 17.95 12.48
N LYS A 284 18.34 17.12 13.41
CA LYS A 284 18.78 17.17 14.80
C LYS A 284 20.13 16.48 14.95
N ILE A 285 21.14 17.21 15.41
CA ILE A 285 22.52 16.73 15.56
C ILE A 285 22.67 15.87 16.81
N ASN A 286 22.04 16.29 17.92
CA ASN A 286 22.15 15.62 19.21
C ASN A 286 21.25 14.38 19.28
N ASN A 287 21.81 13.21 19.58
CA ASN A 287 21.08 11.95 19.72
C ASN A 287 19.99 11.99 20.80
N GLN A 288 20.20 12.73 21.88
CA GLN A 288 19.23 12.91 22.96
C GLN A 288 17.99 13.66 22.47
N GLU A 289 18.17 14.78 21.77
CA GLU A 289 17.07 15.55 21.18
C GLU A 289 16.35 14.75 20.09
N ARG A 290 17.12 14.01 19.28
CA ARG A 290 16.58 13.14 18.21
C ARG A 290 15.64 12.08 18.77
N GLN A 291 16.03 11.40 19.85
CA GLN A 291 15.18 10.38 20.49
C GLN A 291 13.98 10.99 21.21
N ARG A 292 14.13 12.13 21.90
CA ARG A 292 12.98 12.82 22.49
C ARG A 292 11.95 13.19 21.45
N SER A 293 12.39 13.73 20.31
CA SER A 293 11.48 14.04 19.19
C SER A 293 10.87 12.80 18.55
N LEU A 294 11.62 11.70 18.43
CA LEU A 294 11.07 10.42 17.95
C LEU A 294 9.92 9.96 18.85
N VAL A 295 10.09 10.05 20.18
CA VAL A 295 9.04 9.69 21.15
C VAL A 295 7.80 10.58 21.00
N ASP A 296 7.99 11.89 20.84
CA ASP A 296 6.89 12.82 20.64
C ASP A 296 6.13 12.52 19.32
N TYR A 297 6.85 12.20 18.24
CA TYR A 297 6.24 11.79 16.97
C TYR A 297 5.55 10.42 17.07
N LEU A 298 6.10 9.45 17.82
CA LEU A 298 5.45 8.16 18.07
C LEU A 298 4.12 8.35 18.81
N LEU A 299 4.09 9.20 19.85
CA LEU A 299 2.86 9.52 20.57
C LEU A 299 1.84 10.21 19.66
N LEU A 300 2.26 11.21 18.87
CA LEU A 300 1.40 11.90 17.92
C LEU A 300 0.76 10.94 16.91
N VAL A 301 1.58 10.07 16.31
CA VAL A 301 1.11 9.11 15.31
C VAL A 301 0.16 8.10 15.94
N ASN A 302 0.44 7.59 17.14
CA ASN A 302 -0.45 6.67 17.84
C ASN A 302 -1.80 7.32 18.13
N ILE A 303 -1.85 8.59 18.56
CA ILE A 303 -3.11 9.32 18.77
C ILE A 303 -3.89 9.44 17.46
N ILE A 304 -3.25 9.81 16.36
CA ILE A 304 -3.90 9.94 15.06
C ILE A 304 -4.45 8.59 14.59
N MET A 305 -3.67 7.51 14.73
CA MET A 305 -4.11 6.18 14.31
C MET A 305 -5.23 5.63 15.20
N CYS A 306 -5.19 5.89 16.51
CA CYS A 306 -6.28 5.54 17.41
C CYS A 306 -7.56 6.33 17.11
N LEU A 307 -7.45 7.62 16.78
CA LEU A 307 -8.58 8.40 16.29
C LEU A 307 -9.21 7.77 15.04
N ILE A 308 -8.38 7.31 14.09
CA ILE A 308 -8.87 6.65 12.87
C ILE A 308 -9.63 5.36 13.22
N ILE A 309 -9.11 4.54 14.14
CA ILE A 309 -9.81 3.32 14.59
C ILE A 309 -11.20 3.68 15.13
N ILE A 310 -11.30 4.73 15.94
CA ILE A 310 -12.57 5.16 16.53
C ILE A 310 -13.52 5.68 15.45
N LEU A 311 -13.03 6.54 14.55
CA LEU A 311 -13.82 7.06 13.43
C LEU A 311 -14.29 5.94 12.50
N PHE A 312 -13.41 4.98 12.19
CA PHE A 312 -13.76 3.85 11.34
C PHE A 312 -14.75 2.91 12.02
N TYR A 313 -14.61 2.67 13.33
CA TYR A 313 -15.57 1.90 14.10
C TYR A 313 -16.95 2.57 14.11
N SER A 314 -17.01 3.86 14.34
CA SER A 314 -18.26 4.60 14.50
C SER A 314 -19.01 4.86 13.20
N SER A 315 -18.30 5.16 12.12
CA SER A 315 -18.89 5.60 10.85
C SER A 315 -18.40 4.82 9.61
N GLY A 316 -17.60 3.77 9.81
CA GLY A 316 -17.02 3.00 8.72
C GLY A 316 -18.03 2.17 7.96
N LEU A 317 -19.09 1.67 8.62
CA LEU A 317 -20.17 0.94 7.98
C LEU A 317 -20.89 1.83 6.97
N GLU A 318 -21.28 3.03 7.41
CA GLU A 318 -21.93 4.06 6.57
C GLU A 318 -21.00 4.51 5.43
N ALA A 319 -19.69 4.65 5.71
CA ALA A 319 -18.72 5.00 4.69
C ALA A 319 -18.58 3.92 3.59
N ILE A 320 -18.54 2.65 3.97
CA ILE A 320 -18.46 1.52 3.01
C ILE A 320 -19.76 1.39 2.24
N SER A 321 -20.92 1.54 2.90
CA SER A 321 -22.21 1.54 2.25
C SER A 321 -22.30 2.64 1.18
N ILE A 322 -21.95 3.89 1.52
CA ILE A 322 -21.94 5.02 0.58
C ILE A 322 -20.97 4.76 -0.60
N LEU A 323 -19.85 4.09 -0.36
CA LEU A 323 -18.84 3.86 -1.40
C LEU A 323 -19.21 2.71 -2.32
N PHE A 324 -19.72 1.60 -1.78
CA PHE A 324 -19.78 0.34 -2.52
C PHE A 324 -21.17 -0.28 -2.61
N GLU A 325 -22.10 -0.04 -1.66
CA GLU A 325 -23.40 -0.70 -1.57
C GLU A 325 -24.35 -0.24 -2.69
N ARG A 326 -24.13 -0.79 -3.90
CA ARG A 326 -24.91 -0.52 -5.11
C ARG A 326 -24.80 -1.70 -6.05
N GLY A 327 -25.86 -1.95 -6.84
CA GLY A 327 -25.87 -3.03 -7.84
C GLY A 327 -25.64 -4.39 -7.19
N GLU A 328 -24.63 -5.11 -7.63
CA GLU A 328 -24.29 -6.45 -7.13
C GLU A 328 -23.62 -6.47 -5.74
N PHE A 329 -23.23 -5.30 -5.20
CA PHE A 329 -22.64 -5.22 -3.87
C PHE A 329 -23.72 -4.99 -2.81
N THR A 330 -24.06 -6.07 -2.10
CA THR A 330 -25.16 -6.10 -1.13
C THR A 330 -24.78 -5.53 0.24
N SER A 331 -25.80 -5.31 1.09
CA SER A 331 -25.61 -4.91 2.49
C SER A 331 -24.83 -5.93 3.31
N ASP A 332 -25.00 -7.24 3.04
CA ASP A 332 -24.22 -8.28 3.68
C ASP A 332 -22.73 -8.17 3.34
N ASN A 333 -22.42 -7.88 2.07
CA ASN A 333 -21.05 -7.61 1.63
C ASN A 333 -20.47 -6.38 2.31
N THR A 334 -21.27 -5.31 2.46
CA THR A 334 -20.91 -4.09 3.21
C THR A 334 -20.49 -4.43 4.63
N PHE A 335 -21.31 -5.23 5.33
CA PHE A 335 -21.04 -5.61 6.72
C PHE A 335 -19.75 -6.45 6.84
N ILE A 336 -19.55 -7.45 5.99
CA ILE A 336 -18.35 -8.30 6.03
C ILE A 336 -17.09 -7.49 5.72
N VAL A 337 -17.11 -6.67 4.67
CA VAL A 337 -15.98 -5.79 4.31
C VAL A 337 -15.67 -4.81 5.44
N PHE A 338 -16.71 -4.24 6.10
CA PHE A 338 -16.54 -3.37 7.26
C PHE A 338 -15.83 -4.10 8.43
N ILE A 339 -16.26 -5.29 8.79
CA ILE A 339 -15.63 -6.04 9.90
C ILE A 339 -14.18 -6.40 9.56
N ILE A 340 -13.90 -6.89 8.36
CA ILE A 340 -12.55 -7.23 7.92
C ILE A 340 -11.65 -5.98 7.91
N ALA A 341 -12.12 -4.87 7.36
CA ALA A 341 -11.38 -3.61 7.38
C ALA A 341 -11.19 -3.07 8.81
N LEU A 342 -12.20 -3.18 9.68
CA LEU A 342 -12.11 -2.78 11.08
C LEU A 342 -11.00 -3.56 11.82
N ILE A 343 -10.94 -4.88 11.64
CA ILE A 343 -9.86 -5.70 12.21
C ILE A 343 -8.49 -5.20 11.70
N LEU A 344 -8.36 -4.93 10.41
CA LEU A 344 -7.12 -4.42 9.83
C LEU A 344 -6.72 -3.04 10.37
N THR A 345 -7.69 -2.15 10.71
CA THR A 345 -7.38 -0.83 11.30
C THR A 345 -6.63 -0.94 12.63
N ILE A 346 -6.84 -2.03 13.39
CA ILE A 346 -6.15 -2.27 14.66
C ILE A 346 -4.62 -2.34 14.48
N SER A 347 -4.15 -2.71 13.29
CA SER A 347 -2.72 -2.73 12.98
C SER A 347 -2.12 -1.36 12.65
N LEU A 348 -2.93 -0.32 12.43
CA LEU A 348 -2.44 1.00 11.99
C LEU A 348 -1.44 1.65 12.98
N PRO A 349 -1.71 1.71 14.30
CA PRO A 349 -0.76 2.30 15.24
C PRO A 349 0.58 1.57 15.26
N THR A 350 0.54 0.22 15.19
CA THR A 350 1.74 -0.61 15.21
C THR A 350 2.56 -0.45 13.94
N ASN A 351 1.92 -0.42 12.77
CA ASN A 351 2.58 -0.21 11.48
C ASN A 351 3.23 1.17 11.41
N ALA A 352 2.52 2.21 11.86
CA ALA A 352 3.01 3.58 11.88
C ALA A 352 4.21 3.76 12.83
N SER A 353 4.13 3.19 14.02
CA SER A 353 5.23 3.22 15.01
C SER A 353 6.45 2.47 14.50
N ARG A 354 6.26 1.30 13.87
CA ARG A 354 7.33 0.52 13.24
C ARG A 354 8.03 1.32 12.14
N ASP A 355 7.27 1.97 11.26
CA ASP A 355 7.84 2.74 10.16
C ASP A 355 8.68 3.92 10.63
N LEU A 356 8.29 4.60 11.73
CA LEU A 356 9.10 5.64 12.36
C LEU A 356 10.39 5.07 12.98
N LEU A 357 10.31 3.91 13.64
CA LEU A 357 11.50 3.23 14.17
C LEU A 357 12.44 2.82 13.04
N TYR A 358 11.93 2.28 11.91
CA TYR A 358 12.76 1.95 10.75
C TYR A 358 13.52 3.16 10.23
N ARG A 359 12.87 4.33 10.15
CA ARG A 359 13.55 5.56 9.74
C ARG A 359 14.66 5.97 10.70
N TYR A 360 14.49 5.74 12.01
CA TYR A 360 15.55 5.98 12.98
C TYR A 360 16.75 5.04 12.74
N PHE A 361 16.53 3.76 12.45
CA PHE A 361 17.59 2.84 12.05
C PHE A 361 18.30 3.30 10.77
N TYR A 362 17.54 3.70 9.75
CA TYR A 362 18.10 4.19 8.47
C TYR A 362 18.97 5.44 8.66
N MET A 363 18.57 6.37 9.53
CA MET A 363 19.40 7.55 9.88
C MET A 363 20.74 7.15 10.49
N ASN A 364 20.78 6.04 11.21
CA ASN A 364 22.02 5.50 11.79
C ASN A 364 22.71 4.50 10.86
N LYS A 365 22.39 4.51 9.55
CA LYS A 365 22.97 3.64 8.50
C LYS A 365 22.75 2.15 8.74
N ASP A 366 21.79 1.77 9.59
CA ASP A 366 21.41 0.38 9.82
C ASP A 366 20.16 0.05 8.99
N THR A 367 20.39 -0.52 7.81
CA THR A 367 19.32 -1.02 6.92
C THR A 367 19.02 -2.51 7.17
N PHE A 368 19.97 -3.22 7.78
CA PHE A 368 19.87 -4.66 8.00
C PHE A 368 18.83 -5.02 9.07
N THR A 369 18.76 -4.26 10.17
CA THR A 369 17.80 -4.54 11.26
C THR A 369 16.34 -4.39 10.80
N PRO A 370 15.91 -3.31 10.11
CA PRO A 370 14.58 -3.22 9.50
C PRO A 370 14.30 -4.33 8.48
N PHE A 371 15.27 -4.68 7.64
CA PHE A 371 15.12 -5.75 6.64
C PHE A 371 14.85 -7.11 7.31
N MET A 372 15.66 -7.50 8.30
CA MET A 372 15.44 -8.74 9.04
C MET A 372 14.12 -8.77 9.78
N ASN A 373 13.68 -7.62 10.33
CA ASN A 373 12.38 -7.52 10.97
C ASN A 373 11.23 -7.68 9.94
N SER A 374 11.40 -7.18 8.72
CA SER A 374 10.41 -7.32 7.65
C SER A 374 10.27 -8.78 7.17
N ILE A 375 11.38 -9.52 7.06
CA ILE A 375 11.34 -10.97 6.77
C ILE A 375 10.61 -11.71 7.89
N MET A 376 11.00 -11.45 9.12
CA MET A 376 10.41 -12.12 10.28
C MET A 376 8.90 -11.88 10.38
N ILE A 377 8.43 -10.65 10.18
CA ILE A 377 6.98 -10.36 10.20
C ILE A 377 6.25 -11.11 9.09
N SER A 378 6.83 -11.18 7.88
CA SER A 378 6.20 -11.89 6.77
C SER A 378 6.07 -13.39 7.04
N VAL A 379 7.11 -14.01 7.59
CA VAL A 379 7.06 -15.44 7.98
C VAL A 379 6.03 -15.66 9.09
N ILE A 380 6.02 -14.82 10.11
CA ILE A 380 5.06 -14.92 11.23
C ILE A 380 3.62 -14.70 10.71
N ASN A 381 3.40 -13.71 9.84
CA ASN A 381 2.10 -13.49 9.22
C ASN A 381 1.61 -14.72 8.49
N ILE A 382 2.44 -15.30 7.62
CA ILE A 382 2.10 -16.50 6.86
C ILE A 382 1.69 -17.64 7.79
N VAL A 383 2.50 -17.94 8.81
CA VAL A 383 2.21 -19.05 9.74
C VAL A 383 0.92 -18.81 10.51
N ILE A 384 0.73 -17.61 11.09
CA ILE A 384 -0.46 -17.31 11.89
C ILE A 384 -1.70 -17.28 10.99
N SER A 385 -1.62 -16.64 9.81
CA SER A 385 -2.73 -16.57 8.86
C SER A 385 -3.16 -17.95 8.36
N LEU A 386 -2.20 -18.84 8.04
CA LEU A 386 -2.49 -20.22 7.65
C LEU A 386 -3.20 -20.99 8.78
N VAL A 387 -2.67 -20.92 10.00
CA VAL A 387 -3.25 -21.65 11.14
C VAL A 387 -4.65 -21.10 11.47
N LEU A 388 -4.80 -19.79 11.62
CA LEU A 388 -6.08 -19.19 11.97
C LEU A 388 -7.13 -19.31 10.87
N SER A 389 -6.73 -19.30 9.59
CA SER A 389 -7.69 -19.46 8.49
C SER A 389 -8.40 -20.81 8.49
N ILE A 390 -7.79 -21.87 9.03
CA ILE A 390 -8.41 -23.20 9.16
C ILE A 390 -9.61 -23.15 10.13
N TYR A 391 -9.53 -22.34 11.20
CA TYR A 391 -10.55 -22.30 12.24
C TYR A 391 -11.61 -21.22 12.01
N ILE A 392 -11.22 -20.06 11.51
CA ILE A 392 -12.09 -18.89 11.40
C ILE A 392 -12.06 -18.23 10.00
N GLY A 393 -11.63 -18.99 8.99
CA GLY A 393 -11.68 -18.55 7.58
C GLY A 393 -10.95 -17.23 7.33
N LEU A 394 -11.59 -16.33 6.58
CA LEU A 394 -11.01 -15.05 6.18
C LEU A 394 -10.66 -14.14 7.38
N TYR A 395 -11.41 -14.22 8.47
CA TYR A 395 -11.08 -13.50 9.71
C TYR A 395 -9.72 -13.93 10.25
N GLY A 396 -9.37 -15.22 10.11
CA GLY A 396 -8.06 -15.73 10.51
C GLY A 396 -6.90 -15.13 9.74
N VAL A 397 -7.07 -14.90 8.43
CA VAL A 397 -6.05 -14.25 7.59
C VAL A 397 -5.76 -12.84 8.12
N VAL A 398 -6.79 -12.03 8.33
CA VAL A 398 -6.60 -10.62 8.74
C VAL A 398 -6.15 -10.49 10.20
N ILE A 399 -6.62 -11.37 11.10
CA ILE A 399 -6.15 -11.41 12.48
C ILE A 399 -4.67 -11.82 12.51
N GLY A 400 -4.24 -12.76 11.66
CA GLY A 400 -2.83 -13.13 11.50
C GLY A 400 -1.96 -11.94 11.12
N THR A 401 -2.41 -11.14 10.16
CA THR A 401 -1.73 -9.90 9.74
C THR A 401 -1.62 -8.90 10.90
N VAL A 402 -2.68 -8.70 11.66
CA VAL A 402 -2.70 -7.81 12.83
C VAL A 402 -1.72 -8.30 13.90
N LEU A 403 -1.80 -9.57 14.30
CA LEU A 403 -0.91 -10.16 15.32
C LEU A 403 0.56 -10.07 14.89
N ALA A 404 0.87 -10.40 13.63
CA ALA A 404 2.22 -10.27 13.10
C ALA A 404 2.74 -8.83 13.19
N SER A 405 1.88 -7.82 12.97
CA SER A 405 2.24 -6.40 13.09
C SER A 405 2.61 -6.02 14.54
N TYR A 406 1.89 -6.52 15.53
CA TYR A 406 2.21 -6.30 16.96
C TYR A 406 3.52 -6.98 17.36
N ILE A 407 3.69 -8.24 16.94
CA ILE A 407 4.93 -8.99 17.17
C ILE A 407 6.13 -8.27 16.54
N SER A 408 5.98 -7.77 15.31
CA SER A 408 7.00 -6.99 14.63
C SER A 408 7.40 -5.72 15.37
N LEU A 409 6.41 -4.96 15.86
CA LEU A 409 6.67 -3.76 16.66
C LEU A 409 7.42 -4.11 17.96
N PHE A 410 7.04 -5.19 18.63
CA PHE A 410 7.72 -5.66 19.82
C PHE A 410 9.21 -5.98 19.53
N PHE A 411 9.49 -6.75 18.48
CA PHE A 411 10.86 -7.13 18.14
C PHE A 411 11.73 -5.94 17.71
N ILE A 412 11.21 -5.03 16.88
CA ILE A 412 12.00 -3.86 16.47
C ILE A 412 12.25 -2.91 17.65
N SER A 413 11.28 -2.75 18.57
CA SER A 413 11.45 -1.96 19.80
C SER A 413 12.49 -2.56 20.73
N PHE A 414 12.51 -3.90 20.85
CA PHE A 414 13.52 -4.61 21.61
C PHE A 414 14.92 -4.45 21.01
N ARG A 415 15.05 -4.55 19.68
CA ARG A 415 16.33 -4.29 18.98
C ARG A 415 16.74 -2.83 19.12
N PHE A 416 15.80 -1.89 19.09
CA PHE A 416 16.07 -0.47 19.33
C PHE A 416 16.69 -0.25 20.70
N LYS A 417 16.09 -0.81 21.78
CA LYS A 417 16.60 -0.73 23.14
C LYS A 417 18.00 -1.36 23.29
N ARG A 418 18.30 -2.42 22.55
CA ARG A 418 19.61 -3.08 22.59
C ARG A 418 20.71 -2.32 21.86
N LYS A 419 20.38 -1.69 20.72
CA LYS A 419 21.37 -1.02 19.87
C LYS A 419 21.65 0.43 20.24
N PHE A 420 20.68 1.11 20.85
CA PHE A 420 20.79 2.53 21.16
C PHE A 420 20.57 2.77 22.64
N PRO A 421 21.43 3.59 23.30
CA PRO A 421 21.17 4.06 24.65
C PRO A 421 19.87 4.86 24.69
N LEU A 422 19.03 4.64 25.69
CA LEU A 422 17.74 5.33 25.82
C LEU A 422 17.94 6.69 26.50
N TYR A 423 17.66 7.76 25.78
CA TYR A 423 17.71 9.14 26.27
C TYR A 423 16.33 9.72 26.62
N PHE A 424 15.34 8.85 26.82
CA PHE A 424 13.98 9.22 27.21
C PHE A 424 13.44 8.31 28.31
N ASN A 425 12.43 8.80 29.04
CA ASN A 425 11.77 8.01 30.08
C ASN A 425 10.84 6.97 29.48
N LEU A 426 11.29 5.71 29.42
CA LEU A 426 10.51 4.60 28.88
C LEU A 426 9.20 4.37 29.68
N LYS A 427 9.23 4.45 31.02
CA LYS A 427 8.03 4.29 31.85
C LYS A 427 7.00 5.38 31.53
N GLY A 428 7.45 6.63 31.40
CA GLY A 428 6.60 7.75 31.01
C GLY A 428 5.99 7.57 29.61
N PHE A 429 6.77 7.08 28.63
CA PHE A 429 6.29 6.77 27.29
C PHE A 429 5.22 5.65 27.30
N LEU A 430 5.46 4.56 28.03
CA LEU A 430 4.48 3.47 28.15
C LEU A 430 3.21 3.93 28.86
N PHE A 431 3.34 4.77 29.90
CA PHE A 431 2.19 5.34 30.61
C PHE A 431 1.33 6.23 29.71
N GLU A 432 1.96 7.09 28.87
CA GLU A 432 1.20 7.91 27.92
C GLU A 432 0.51 7.05 26.83
N ASN A 433 1.16 5.99 26.32
CA ASN A 433 0.49 5.06 25.41
C ASN A 433 -0.65 4.31 26.10
N GLY A 434 -0.51 3.93 27.38
CA GLY A 434 -1.58 3.36 28.17
C GLY A 434 -2.80 4.29 28.28
N LYS A 435 -2.57 5.59 28.52
CA LYS A 435 -3.65 6.59 28.49
C LYS A 435 -4.35 6.65 27.12
N ILE A 436 -3.56 6.66 26.02
CA ILE A 436 -4.14 6.68 24.66
C ILE A 436 -5.04 5.45 24.44
N ILE A 437 -4.62 4.26 24.86
CA ILE A 437 -5.42 3.03 24.77
C ILE A 437 -6.70 3.17 25.58
N ILE A 438 -6.63 3.65 26.84
CA ILE A 438 -7.82 3.86 27.68
C ILE A 438 -8.77 4.85 27.03
N ILE A 439 -8.27 5.99 26.52
CA ILE A 439 -9.07 6.99 25.81
C ILE A 439 -9.75 6.35 24.59
N THR A 440 -9.04 5.53 23.85
CA THR A 440 -9.57 4.82 22.68
C THR A 440 -10.73 3.91 23.09
N ILE A 441 -10.54 3.08 24.13
CA ILE A 441 -11.57 2.15 24.62
C ILE A 441 -12.80 2.94 25.11
N LEU A 442 -12.62 3.98 25.92
CA LEU A 442 -13.71 4.80 26.41
C LEU A 442 -14.47 5.49 25.26
N SER A 443 -13.75 5.98 24.25
CA SER A 443 -14.37 6.57 23.05
C SER A 443 -15.17 5.54 22.25
N LEU A 444 -14.67 4.30 22.11
CA LEU A 444 -15.39 3.21 21.44
C LEU A 444 -16.67 2.85 22.19
N ILE A 445 -16.62 2.76 23.53
CA ILE A 445 -17.79 2.50 24.37
C ILE A 445 -18.82 3.63 24.21
N ALA A 446 -18.39 4.88 24.31
CA ALA A 446 -19.28 6.04 24.14
C ALA A 446 -19.93 6.07 22.74
N SER A 447 -19.14 5.79 21.68
CA SER A 447 -19.66 5.70 20.31
C SER A 447 -20.66 4.56 20.14
N THR A 448 -20.44 3.42 20.79
CA THR A 448 -21.39 2.29 20.78
C THR A 448 -22.72 2.65 21.44
N ILE A 449 -22.65 3.29 22.61
CA ILE A 449 -23.86 3.76 23.31
C ILE A 449 -24.61 4.76 22.45
N PHE A 450 -23.91 5.73 21.86
CA PHE A 450 -24.50 6.75 20.99
C PHE A 450 -25.21 6.14 19.77
N LYS A 451 -24.57 5.18 19.08
CA LYS A 451 -25.18 4.47 17.93
C LYS A 451 -26.43 3.67 18.33
N LYS A 452 -26.47 3.11 19.52
CA LYS A 452 -27.64 2.36 20.02
C LYS A 452 -28.80 3.28 20.41
N THR A 453 -28.51 4.49 20.90
CA THR A 453 -29.54 5.45 21.34
C THR A 453 -30.07 6.30 20.21
N ILE A 454 -29.23 6.62 19.23
CA ILE A 454 -29.60 7.48 18.08
C ILE A 454 -29.36 6.67 16.80
N ILE A 455 -30.45 6.11 16.29
CA ILE A 455 -30.45 5.37 15.02
C ILE A 455 -30.72 6.37 13.90
N ILE A 456 -29.79 6.48 12.93
CA ILE A 456 -29.90 7.35 11.77
C ILE A 456 -29.97 6.45 10.54
N GLU A 457 -31.13 6.42 9.87
CA GLU A 457 -31.36 5.58 8.69
C GLU A 457 -30.58 6.06 7.46
N ASN A 458 -30.38 7.38 7.33
CA ASN A 458 -29.66 7.94 6.21
C ASN A 458 -28.14 7.84 6.41
N ASN A 459 -27.47 7.05 5.56
CA ASN A 459 -26.04 6.79 5.66
C ASN A 459 -25.16 8.04 5.61
N TYR A 460 -25.56 9.10 4.85
CA TYR A 460 -24.78 10.34 4.77
C TYR A 460 -24.85 11.13 6.09
N PHE A 461 -26.04 11.24 6.66
CA PHE A 461 -26.22 11.90 7.97
C PHE A 461 -25.61 11.04 9.09
N GLY A 462 -25.75 9.73 9.04
CA GLY A 462 -25.14 8.79 9.97
C GLY A 462 -23.63 8.93 9.98
N LEU A 463 -22.99 8.91 8.83
CA LEU A 463 -21.55 9.07 8.68
C LEU A 463 -21.06 10.36 9.37
N ILE A 464 -21.68 11.48 9.06
CA ILE A 464 -21.27 12.80 9.59
C ILE A 464 -21.49 12.85 11.11
N THR A 465 -22.67 12.46 11.57
CA THR A 465 -23.05 12.57 12.98
C THR A 465 -22.22 11.65 13.86
N TYR A 466 -22.04 10.38 13.48
CA TYR A 466 -21.25 9.43 14.24
C TYR A 466 -19.76 9.79 14.26
N ALA A 467 -19.23 10.28 13.14
CA ALA A 467 -17.84 10.74 13.06
C ALA A 467 -17.61 11.98 13.93
N LEU A 468 -18.50 12.98 13.88
CA LEU A 468 -18.40 14.20 14.69
C LEU A 468 -18.52 13.89 16.18
N PHE A 469 -19.48 13.06 16.58
CA PHE A 469 -19.63 12.64 17.98
C PHE A 469 -18.35 11.96 18.47
N SER A 470 -17.83 10.99 17.72
CA SER A 470 -16.64 10.22 18.10
C SER A 470 -15.40 11.10 18.15
N LEU A 471 -15.24 12.04 17.24
CA LEU A 471 -14.17 13.03 17.24
C LEU A 471 -14.23 13.92 18.49
N THR A 472 -15.42 14.45 18.81
CA THR A 472 -15.60 15.33 19.96
C THR A 472 -15.33 14.63 21.28
N ILE A 473 -15.85 13.41 21.48
CA ILE A 473 -15.58 12.60 22.68
C ILE A 473 -14.09 12.31 22.81
N PHE A 474 -13.42 11.89 21.72
CA PHE A 474 -11.98 11.60 21.75
C PHE A 474 -11.17 12.82 22.16
N ILE A 475 -11.43 14.00 21.59
CA ILE A 475 -10.75 15.26 21.94
C ILE A 475 -11.02 15.64 23.40
N LEU A 476 -12.26 15.50 23.86
CA LEU A 476 -12.63 15.78 25.25
C LEU A 476 -11.87 14.87 26.22
N LEU A 477 -11.82 13.57 25.96
CA LEU A 477 -11.09 12.61 26.79
C LEU A 477 -9.58 12.86 26.79
N LEU A 478 -9.00 13.25 25.64
CA LEU A 478 -7.59 13.69 25.58
C LEU A 478 -7.30 14.88 26.50
N LYS A 479 -8.22 15.87 26.56
CA LYS A 479 -8.10 17.03 27.45
C LYS A 479 -8.26 16.65 28.92
N VAL A 480 -9.30 15.86 29.26
CA VAL A 480 -9.58 15.43 30.63
C VAL A 480 -8.43 14.62 31.24
N LEU A 481 -7.88 13.67 30.47
CA LEU A 481 -6.76 12.84 30.90
C LEU A 481 -5.39 13.53 30.76
N ARG A 482 -5.38 14.81 30.40
CA ARG A 482 -4.17 15.66 30.30
C ARG A 482 -3.06 14.96 29.52
N SER A 483 -3.37 14.45 28.32
CA SER A 483 -2.37 13.82 27.45
C SER A 483 -1.23 14.80 27.15
N ARG A 484 -0.01 14.27 27.12
CA ARG A 484 1.21 15.02 26.82
C ARG A 484 1.19 15.73 25.47
N ILE A 485 0.28 15.33 24.56
CA ILE A 485 0.19 15.93 23.21
C ILE A 485 0.03 17.47 23.24
N PHE A 486 -0.70 18.01 24.22
CA PHE A 486 -0.90 19.47 24.35
C PHE A 486 0.36 20.22 24.81
N LYS A 487 1.45 19.51 25.13
CA LYS A 487 2.75 20.05 25.52
C LYS A 487 3.83 19.80 24.46
N ILE A 488 3.49 19.15 23.35
CA ILE A 488 4.44 18.87 22.26
C ILE A 488 4.56 20.13 21.41
N ASN A 489 5.73 20.75 21.41
CA ASN A 489 6.10 21.79 20.45
C ASN A 489 6.55 21.09 19.14
N LEU A 490 5.70 21.06 18.12
CA LEU A 490 5.93 20.47 16.81
C LEU A 490 6.89 21.28 15.92
#